data_8f08576928bd53958dff77093fa4b083
#
_entry.id   8f08576928bd53958dff77093fa4b083
#
_cell.length_a   1.000
_cell.length_b   1.000
_cell.length_c   1.000
_cell.angle_alpha   90.00
_cell.angle_beta   90.00
_cell.angle_gamma   90.00
#
_symmetry.space_group_name_H-M   'P 1'
#
loop_
_entity.id
_entity.type
_entity.pdbx_description
1 polymer ?
#
loop_
_entity_poly.entity_id
_entity_poly.type
_entity_poly.pdbx_seq_one_letter_code
_entity_poly.pdbx_strand_id
1 'polypeptide(L)'
;SDIEFLRELGYEEDFLEYLSAMKFTGNIRSVKEGEIIFANEPLLRIEAPLIQAQIMETAILNIVNYQILIATKAARIKHLCPDEVCMEFGTRRAHEFDAAIWGTRASIIGGFDATSNVKAAKLFNIPCSGTHAHSFVQAYEDEEVAFKKYAAAHKDCYFLVDTYDTLRSGIPTAIKVADELKDKINFHGIRLDSGDIAYLSKEARKMLDEAGYPNAKIVASNDLD
;
A
#
# COMPACT_ATOMS: atom_id res chain seq x y z
N SER A 1 -1.02 35.81 0.50
CA SER A 1 0.18 34.98 0.30
C SER A 1 0.77 34.60 1.65
N ASP A 2 1.66 33.60 1.69
CA ASP A 2 2.33 33.19 2.94
C ASP A 2 3.10 34.37 3.57
N ILE A 3 3.74 35.20 2.76
CA ILE A 3 4.43 36.40 3.22
C ILE A 3 3.47 37.40 3.88
N GLU A 4 2.27 37.60 3.31
CA GLU A 4 1.26 38.48 3.89
C GLU A 4 0.78 37.97 5.25
N PHE A 5 0.54 36.68 5.37
CA PHE A 5 0.18 36.05 6.63
C PHE A 5 1.27 36.23 7.71
N LEU A 6 2.55 36.08 7.34
CA LEU A 6 3.67 36.30 8.26
C LEU A 6 3.77 37.79 8.67
N ARG A 7 3.45 38.73 7.76
CA ARG A 7 3.37 40.16 8.08
C ARG A 7 2.28 40.46 9.10
N GLU A 8 1.09 39.82 8.95
CA GLU A 8 0.00 39.95 9.92
C GLU A 8 0.37 39.39 11.30
N LEU A 9 1.28 38.40 11.37
CA LEU A 9 1.84 37.87 12.60
C LEU A 9 2.91 38.76 13.24
N GLY A 10 3.33 39.84 12.57
CA GLY A 10 4.27 40.81 13.10
C GLY A 10 5.75 40.51 12.81
N TYR A 11 6.06 39.71 11.83
CA TYR A 11 7.45 39.55 11.39
C TYR A 11 7.96 40.79 10.68
N GLU A 12 9.25 41.07 10.86
CA GLU A 12 9.93 42.27 10.33
C GLU A 12 10.07 42.22 8.80
N GLU A 13 9.89 43.38 8.13
CA GLU A 13 9.92 43.47 6.66
C GLU A 13 11.23 42.94 6.03
N ASP A 14 12.38 43.25 6.61
CA ASP A 14 13.69 42.78 6.11
C ASP A 14 13.72 41.22 6.04
N PHE A 15 13.12 40.55 7.03
CA PHE A 15 13.02 39.10 7.05
C PHE A 15 12.01 38.58 6.00
N LEU A 16 10.88 39.26 5.84
CA LEU A 16 9.88 38.92 4.85
C LEU A 16 10.40 39.08 3.40
N GLU A 17 11.17 40.15 3.16
CA GLU A 17 11.88 40.35 1.90
C GLU A 17 12.88 39.20 1.62
N TYR A 18 13.67 38.83 2.63
CA TYR A 18 14.60 37.73 2.54
C TYR A 18 13.85 36.42 2.19
N LEU A 19 12.75 36.10 2.88
CA LEU A 19 11.96 34.90 2.65
C LEU A 19 11.36 34.90 1.25
N SER A 20 10.84 36.00 0.77
CA SER A 20 10.23 36.11 -0.56
C SER A 20 11.21 35.87 -1.71
N ALA A 21 12.47 36.21 -1.51
CA ALA A 21 13.56 36.04 -2.48
C ALA A 21 14.39 34.77 -2.23
N MET A 22 14.13 34.03 -1.14
CA MET A 22 14.94 32.90 -0.72
C MET A 22 14.97 31.78 -1.76
N LYS A 23 16.18 31.39 -2.10
CA LYS A 23 16.46 30.14 -2.84
C LYS A 23 17.49 29.37 -2.04
N PHE A 24 17.33 28.07 -2.00
CA PHE A 24 18.32 27.21 -1.34
C PHE A 24 19.65 27.28 -2.10
N THR A 25 20.72 27.68 -1.38
CA THR A 25 22.08 27.83 -1.94
C THR A 25 23.10 26.92 -1.28
N GLY A 26 22.62 26.02 -0.42
CA GLY A 26 23.47 25.05 0.30
C GLY A 26 23.76 23.78 -0.47
N ASN A 27 24.50 22.91 0.19
CA ASN A 27 24.79 21.55 -0.27
C ASN A 27 24.04 20.53 0.58
N ILE A 28 23.49 19.50 -0.07
CA ILE A 28 22.85 18.37 0.60
C ILE A 28 23.62 17.12 0.19
N ARG A 29 24.07 16.36 1.18
CA ARG A 29 24.65 15.03 1.00
C ARG A 29 23.77 14.03 1.75
N SER A 30 23.39 12.94 1.10
CA SER A 30 22.55 11.91 1.70
C SER A 30 23.05 10.52 1.27
N VAL A 31 22.67 9.50 2.04
CA VAL A 31 22.70 8.13 1.54
C VAL A 31 21.76 8.00 0.36
N LYS A 32 21.95 6.99 -0.48
CA LYS A 32 21.06 6.74 -1.61
C LYS A 32 19.72 6.18 -1.11
N GLU A 33 18.68 6.52 -1.83
CA GLU A 33 17.35 5.98 -1.56
C GLU A 33 17.35 4.45 -1.70
N GLY A 34 16.74 3.76 -0.71
CA GLY A 34 16.72 2.29 -0.63
C GLY A 34 17.90 1.66 0.09
N GLU A 35 18.93 2.41 0.46
CA GLU A 35 20.02 1.89 1.30
C GLU A 35 19.57 1.71 2.75
N ILE A 36 20.03 0.63 3.37
CA ILE A 36 19.81 0.36 4.79
C ILE A 36 20.71 1.26 5.62
N ILE A 37 20.14 1.90 6.61
CA ILE A 37 20.82 2.76 7.57
C ILE A 37 20.58 2.27 9.00
N PHE A 38 21.50 2.61 9.90
CA PHE A 38 21.40 2.26 11.31
C PHE A 38 21.24 3.50 12.18
N ALA A 39 20.75 3.29 13.40
CA ALA A 39 20.62 4.37 14.37
C ALA A 39 21.97 5.05 14.62
N ASN A 40 21.94 6.39 14.75
CA ASN A 40 23.11 7.25 14.93
C ASN A 40 24.05 7.40 13.72
N GLU A 41 23.68 6.85 12.55
CA GLU A 41 24.38 7.16 11.31
C GLU A 41 23.79 8.41 10.66
N PRO A 42 24.62 9.30 10.09
CA PRO A 42 24.12 10.51 9.44
C PRO A 42 23.46 10.14 8.10
N LEU A 43 22.13 10.15 8.08
CA LEU A 43 21.32 9.91 6.90
C LEU A 43 21.46 11.03 5.87
N LEU A 44 21.44 12.28 6.35
CA LEU A 44 21.43 13.46 5.53
C LEU A 44 22.21 14.58 6.22
N ARG A 45 23.09 15.25 5.48
CA ARG A 45 23.87 16.41 5.93
C ARG A 45 23.59 17.60 5.05
N ILE A 46 23.23 18.71 5.68
CA ILE A 46 22.96 19.97 5.03
C ILE A 46 24.04 21.00 5.47
N GLU A 47 24.65 21.62 4.50
CA GLU A 47 25.60 22.72 4.68
C GLU A 47 25.03 23.94 3.96
N ALA A 48 24.43 24.88 4.69
CA ALA A 48 23.72 26.02 4.13
C ALA A 48 23.84 27.26 5.06
N PRO A 49 23.50 28.48 4.59
CA PRO A 49 23.28 29.60 5.46
C PRO A 49 22.29 29.26 6.58
N LEU A 50 22.54 29.75 7.79
CA LEU A 50 21.82 29.33 8.99
C LEU A 50 20.29 29.41 8.85
N ILE A 51 19.78 30.51 8.31
CA ILE A 51 18.32 30.70 8.12
C ILE A 51 17.73 29.62 7.21
N GLN A 52 18.39 29.31 6.09
CA GLN A 52 17.93 28.29 5.15
C GLN A 52 17.93 26.92 5.80
N ALA A 53 18.99 26.56 6.52
CA ALA A 53 19.11 25.28 7.21
C ALA A 53 18.01 25.09 8.27
N GLN A 54 17.76 26.12 9.07
CA GLN A 54 16.73 26.10 10.12
C GLN A 54 15.31 25.96 9.57
N ILE A 55 14.98 26.68 8.51
CA ILE A 55 13.65 26.62 7.89
C ILE A 55 13.37 25.21 7.29
N MET A 56 14.39 24.58 6.72
CA MET A 56 14.22 23.27 6.07
C MET A 56 14.15 22.09 7.04
N GLU A 57 14.70 22.22 8.25
CA GLU A 57 14.88 21.12 9.20
C GLU A 57 13.59 20.35 9.45
N THR A 58 12.55 21.03 9.91
CA THR A 58 11.28 20.40 10.30
C THR A 58 10.61 19.69 9.11
N ALA A 59 10.60 20.32 7.94
CA ALA A 59 9.98 19.75 6.75
C ALA A 59 10.71 18.48 6.28
N ILE A 60 12.05 18.51 6.28
CA ILE A 60 12.86 17.36 5.90
C ILE A 60 12.68 16.21 6.88
N LEU A 61 12.73 16.49 8.19
CA LEU A 61 12.52 15.46 9.22
C LEU A 61 11.13 14.81 9.08
N ASN A 62 10.08 15.60 8.87
CA ASN A 62 8.73 15.08 8.70
C ASN A 62 8.61 14.14 7.48
N ILE A 63 9.08 14.58 6.33
CA ILE A 63 9.01 13.82 5.07
C ILE A 63 9.83 12.53 5.16
N VAL A 64 11.07 12.63 5.63
CA VAL A 64 12.01 11.50 5.66
C VAL A 64 11.60 10.48 6.70
N ASN A 65 11.23 10.91 7.90
CA ASN A 65 10.83 10.00 8.99
C ASN A 65 9.67 9.09 8.60
N TYR A 66 8.60 9.66 8.06
CA TYR A 66 7.43 8.88 7.67
C TYR A 66 7.77 7.83 6.61
N GLN A 67 8.49 8.23 5.56
CA GLN A 67 8.83 7.32 4.47
C GLN A 67 9.80 6.22 4.91
N ILE A 68 10.77 6.51 5.79
CA ILE A 68 11.67 5.51 6.35
C ILE A 68 10.91 4.46 7.17
N LEU A 69 9.96 4.87 8.01
CA LEU A 69 9.16 3.95 8.82
C LEU A 69 8.35 2.99 7.95
N ILE A 70 7.69 3.49 6.93
CA ILE A 70 6.91 2.66 6.00
C ILE A 70 7.82 1.75 5.17
N ALA A 71 8.91 2.27 4.59
CA ALA A 71 9.85 1.47 3.81
C ALA A 71 10.48 0.36 4.66
N THR A 72 10.82 0.66 5.92
CA THR A 72 11.38 -0.32 6.86
C THR A 72 10.39 -1.45 7.15
N LYS A 73 9.11 -1.13 7.39
CA LYS A 73 8.07 -2.15 7.59
C LYS A 73 7.91 -3.01 6.34
N ALA A 74 7.81 -2.40 5.18
CA ALA A 74 7.72 -3.11 3.90
C ALA A 74 8.93 -4.02 3.65
N ALA A 75 10.13 -3.53 3.89
CA ALA A 75 11.37 -4.30 3.73
C ALA A 75 11.45 -5.51 4.65
N ARG A 76 10.99 -5.39 5.90
CA ARG A 76 10.91 -6.52 6.84
C ARG A 76 9.96 -7.60 6.37
N ILE A 77 8.78 -7.23 5.88
CA ILE A 77 7.80 -8.18 5.33
C ILE A 77 8.40 -8.85 4.10
N LYS A 78 8.91 -8.08 3.15
CA LYS A 78 9.49 -8.63 1.91
C LYS A 78 10.70 -9.53 2.16
N HIS A 79 11.49 -9.25 3.19
CA HIS A 79 12.61 -10.11 3.60
C HIS A 79 12.17 -11.50 4.05
N LEU A 80 11.00 -11.62 4.69
CA LEU A 80 10.44 -12.89 5.14
C LEU A 80 9.78 -13.70 4.00
N CYS A 81 9.33 -13.03 2.94
CA CYS A 81 8.68 -13.64 1.78
C CYS A 81 9.26 -13.07 0.47
N PRO A 82 10.55 -13.31 0.17
CA PRO A 82 11.25 -12.67 -0.95
C PRO A 82 10.66 -13.05 -2.32
N ASP A 83 10.13 -14.26 -2.45
CA ASP A 83 9.58 -14.79 -3.70
C ASP A 83 8.09 -14.51 -3.89
N GLU A 84 7.40 -14.04 -2.84
CA GLU A 84 5.98 -13.76 -2.89
C GLU A 84 5.69 -12.34 -3.38
N VAL A 85 4.55 -12.17 -4.05
CA VAL A 85 4.07 -10.86 -4.48
C VAL A 85 3.48 -10.12 -3.27
N CYS A 86 4.10 -9.01 -2.88
CA CYS A 86 3.66 -8.15 -1.80
C CYS A 86 2.94 -6.92 -2.36
N MET A 87 1.68 -6.71 -1.95
CA MET A 87 0.86 -5.60 -2.41
C MET A 87 0.53 -4.64 -1.28
N GLU A 88 0.67 -3.33 -1.53
CA GLU A 88 0.32 -2.28 -0.59
C GLU A 88 -1.19 -2.00 -0.68
N PHE A 89 -1.93 -2.21 0.42
CA PHE A 89 -3.37 -1.99 0.55
C PHE A 89 -3.73 -1.03 1.70
N GLY A 90 -2.76 -0.24 2.16
CA GLY A 90 -2.88 0.59 3.35
C GLY A 90 -3.55 1.96 3.16
N THR A 91 -3.97 2.35 1.96
CA THR A 91 -4.50 3.70 1.68
C THR A 91 -5.56 4.15 2.69
N ARG A 92 -6.55 3.31 3.01
CA ARG A 92 -7.64 3.66 3.95
C ARG A 92 -7.18 3.74 5.42
N ARG A 93 -5.97 3.34 5.74
CA ARG A 93 -5.37 3.30 7.09
C ARG A 93 -4.27 4.35 7.28
N ALA A 94 -3.87 5.03 6.21
CA ALA A 94 -2.90 6.10 6.28
C ALA A 94 -3.49 7.34 6.99
N HIS A 95 -2.61 8.12 7.61
CA HIS A 95 -2.98 9.36 8.26
C HIS A 95 -3.08 10.48 7.22
N GLU A 96 -4.24 10.56 6.55
CA GLU A 96 -4.53 11.55 5.54
C GLU A 96 -4.07 11.13 4.10
N PHE A 97 -4.50 11.93 3.11
CA PHE A 97 -4.37 11.63 1.69
C PHE A 97 -2.92 11.61 1.20
N ASP A 98 -2.13 12.60 1.58
CA ASP A 98 -0.72 12.68 1.16
C ASP A 98 0.11 11.56 1.79
N ALA A 99 -0.17 11.21 3.04
CA ALA A 99 0.46 10.07 3.70
C ALA A 99 0.17 8.75 2.96
N ALA A 100 -1.04 8.57 2.42
CA ALA A 100 -1.37 7.40 1.61
C ALA A 100 -0.54 7.32 0.32
N ILE A 101 -0.31 8.46 -0.34
CA ILE A 101 0.48 8.53 -1.59
C ILE A 101 1.96 8.24 -1.31
N TRP A 102 2.55 8.95 -0.35
CA TRP A 102 3.97 8.80 -0.02
C TRP A 102 4.29 7.48 0.67
N GLY A 103 3.34 6.95 1.47
CA GLY A 103 3.43 5.63 2.07
C GLY A 103 3.45 4.52 1.01
N THR A 104 2.62 4.62 -0.02
CA THR A 104 2.67 3.69 -1.17
C THR A 104 4.05 3.71 -1.83
N ARG A 105 4.58 4.89 -2.14
CA ARG A 105 5.93 5.01 -2.73
C ARG A 105 7.00 4.38 -1.83
N ALA A 106 6.95 4.66 -0.55
CA ALA A 106 7.89 4.12 0.43
C ALA A 106 7.81 2.59 0.53
N SER A 107 6.62 2.00 0.43
CA SER A 107 6.45 0.54 0.41
C SER A 107 7.12 -0.10 -0.80
N ILE A 108 7.04 0.52 -1.97
CA ILE A 108 7.74 0.04 -3.18
C ILE A 108 9.26 0.13 -3.02
N ILE A 109 9.77 1.20 -2.43
CA ILE A 109 11.21 1.31 -2.09
C ILE A 109 11.63 0.19 -1.13
N GLY A 110 10.75 -0.18 -0.18
CA GLY A 110 10.91 -1.30 0.73
C GLY A 110 10.79 -2.69 0.09
N GLY A 111 10.51 -2.77 -1.21
CA GLY A 111 10.49 -4.02 -1.97
C GLY A 111 9.10 -4.59 -2.27
N PHE A 112 8.00 -3.86 -2.00
CA PHE A 112 6.67 -4.26 -2.44
C PHE A 112 6.51 -4.13 -3.95
N ASP A 113 5.64 -4.95 -4.53
CA ASP A 113 5.55 -5.15 -5.99
C ASP A 113 4.43 -4.33 -6.63
N ALA A 114 3.37 -4.02 -5.91
CA ALA A 114 2.18 -3.33 -6.43
C ALA A 114 1.40 -2.59 -5.34
N THR A 115 0.43 -1.78 -5.77
CA THR A 115 -0.49 -1.06 -4.87
C THR A 115 -1.92 -1.08 -5.37
N SER A 116 -2.88 -0.94 -4.46
CA SER A 116 -4.28 -0.62 -4.79
C SER A 116 -4.55 0.89 -4.91
N ASN A 117 -3.59 1.75 -4.59
CA ASN A 117 -3.71 3.19 -4.68
C ASN A 117 -3.50 3.67 -6.12
N VAL A 118 -4.57 3.80 -6.88
CA VAL A 118 -4.55 4.21 -8.29
C VAL A 118 -3.88 5.57 -8.51
N LYS A 119 -4.04 6.51 -7.57
CA LYS A 119 -3.39 7.84 -7.66
C LYS A 119 -1.87 7.73 -7.54
N ALA A 120 -1.38 6.98 -6.56
CA ALA A 120 0.05 6.74 -6.39
C ALA A 120 0.63 5.90 -7.55
N ALA A 121 -0.10 4.89 -7.99
CA ALA A 121 0.28 4.08 -9.16
C ALA A 121 0.51 4.95 -10.39
N LYS A 122 -0.41 5.86 -10.69
CA LYS A 122 -0.27 6.82 -11.80
C LYS A 122 0.90 7.79 -11.59
N LEU A 123 1.06 8.31 -10.38
CA LEU A 123 2.06 9.35 -10.09
C LEU A 123 3.50 8.81 -10.17
N PHE A 124 3.71 7.59 -9.69
CA PHE A 124 5.03 6.98 -9.57
C PHE A 124 5.28 5.84 -10.55
N ASN A 125 4.35 5.60 -11.47
CA ASN A 125 4.42 4.50 -12.45
C ASN A 125 4.61 3.12 -11.77
N ILE A 126 3.79 2.85 -10.76
CA ILE A 126 3.80 1.61 -9.97
C ILE A 126 2.71 0.68 -10.53
N PRO A 127 2.94 -0.65 -10.59
CA PRO A 127 1.89 -1.60 -10.92
C PRO A 127 0.68 -1.45 -10.01
N CYS A 128 -0.52 -1.42 -10.60
CA CYS A 128 -1.76 -1.29 -9.86
C CYS A 128 -2.51 -2.63 -9.86
N SER A 129 -2.85 -3.12 -8.68
CA SER A 129 -3.58 -4.37 -8.50
C SER A 129 -4.52 -4.29 -7.31
N GLY A 130 -5.54 -5.10 -7.31
CA GLY A 130 -6.50 -5.18 -6.21
C GLY A 130 -7.55 -6.25 -6.47
N THR A 131 -8.42 -6.44 -5.48
CA THR A 131 -9.58 -7.33 -5.55
C THR A 131 -10.84 -6.56 -5.15
N HIS A 132 -11.99 -7.23 -5.17
CA HIS A 132 -13.19 -6.63 -4.58
C HIS A 132 -13.14 -6.59 -3.04
N ALA A 133 -14.02 -5.81 -2.43
CA ALA A 133 -14.13 -5.63 -0.98
C ALA A 133 -15.30 -6.45 -0.40
N HIS A 134 -15.33 -6.65 0.94
CA HIS A 134 -16.47 -7.26 1.64
C HIS A 134 -17.78 -6.50 1.37
N SER A 135 -17.73 -5.17 1.36
CA SER A 135 -18.89 -4.33 1.06
C SER A 135 -19.49 -4.57 -0.32
N PHE A 136 -18.67 -4.99 -1.30
CA PHE A 136 -19.16 -5.40 -2.60
C PHE A 136 -19.96 -6.70 -2.50
N VAL A 137 -19.46 -7.71 -1.75
CA VAL A 137 -20.18 -8.96 -1.54
C VAL A 137 -21.50 -8.71 -0.82
N GLN A 138 -21.47 -7.90 0.25
CA GLN A 138 -22.65 -7.54 1.06
C GLN A 138 -23.71 -6.69 0.32
N ALA A 139 -23.35 -6.11 -0.82
CA ALA A 139 -24.31 -5.35 -1.66
C ALA A 139 -25.25 -6.25 -2.49
N TYR A 140 -25.02 -7.54 -2.51
CA TYR A 140 -25.82 -8.53 -3.23
C TYR A 140 -26.53 -9.46 -2.26
N GLU A 141 -27.49 -10.22 -2.78
CA GLU A 141 -28.33 -11.13 -2.00
C GLU A 141 -27.52 -12.25 -1.34
N ASP A 142 -26.48 -12.72 -2.05
CA ASP A 142 -25.56 -13.74 -1.57
C ASP A 142 -24.18 -13.67 -2.26
N GLU A 143 -23.21 -14.47 -1.78
CA GLU A 143 -21.85 -14.51 -2.30
C GLU A 143 -21.78 -14.99 -3.75
N GLU A 144 -22.64 -15.90 -4.16
CA GLU A 144 -22.63 -16.46 -5.52
C GLU A 144 -23.00 -15.40 -6.54
N VAL A 145 -24.07 -14.63 -6.25
CA VAL A 145 -24.47 -13.51 -7.11
C VAL A 145 -23.37 -12.46 -7.17
N ALA A 146 -22.76 -12.11 -6.04
CA ALA A 146 -21.65 -11.17 -5.99
C ALA A 146 -20.46 -11.63 -6.84
N PHE A 147 -20.00 -12.86 -6.68
CA PHE A 147 -18.86 -13.40 -7.42
C PHE A 147 -19.16 -13.47 -8.92
N LYS A 148 -20.36 -13.87 -9.32
CA LYS A 148 -20.79 -13.87 -10.74
C LYS A 148 -20.81 -12.46 -11.33
N LYS A 149 -21.26 -11.46 -10.56
CA LYS A 149 -21.25 -10.05 -10.99
C LYS A 149 -19.85 -9.50 -11.13
N TYR A 150 -18.95 -9.84 -10.20
CA TYR A 150 -17.53 -9.50 -10.31
C TYR A 150 -16.89 -10.14 -11.55
N ALA A 151 -17.11 -11.43 -11.74
CA ALA A 151 -16.62 -12.21 -12.89
C ALA A 151 -17.13 -11.70 -14.24
N ALA A 152 -18.33 -11.13 -14.28
CA ALA A 152 -18.87 -10.53 -15.51
C ALA A 152 -18.13 -9.25 -15.92
N ALA A 153 -17.53 -8.54 -14.98
CA ALA A 153 -16.77 -7.31 -15.22
C ALA A 153 -15.26 -7.54 -15.34
N HIS A 154 -14.74 -8.64 -14.79
CA HIS A 154 -13.32 -8.94 -14.71
C HIS A 154 -13.01 -10.33 -15.26
N LYS A 155 -12.07 -10.39 -16.19
CA LYS A 155 -11.63 -11.67 -16.76
C LYS A 155 -10.69 -12.41 -15.80
N ASP A 156 -9.85 -11.69 -15.08
CA ASP A 156 -8.90 -12.23 -14.11
C ASP A 156 -9.47 -12.05 -12.70
N CYS A 157 -9.78 -13.18 -12.04
CA CYS A 157 -10.55 -13.17 -10.80
C CYS A 157 -9.78 -13.75 -9.62
N TYR A 158 -9.77 -12.98 -8.53
CA TYR A 158 -9.57 -13.44 -7.16
C TYR A 158 -10.84 -13.17 -6.38
N PHE A 159 -11.40 -14.18 -5.73
CA PHE A 159 -12.60 -14.00 -4.90
C PHE A 159 -12.24 -13.83 -3.43
N LEU A 160 -12.81 -12.80 -2.79
CA LEU A 160 -12.70 -12.57 -1.35
C LEU A 160 -13.74 -13.45 -0.65
N VAL A 161 -13.27 -14.45 0.11
CA VAL A 161 -14.10 -15.58 0.54
C VAL A 161 -14.46 -15.58 2.02
N ASP A 162 -14.06 -14.56 2.75
CA ASP A 162 -14.23 -14.48 4.21
C ASP A 162 -15.25 -13.40 4.65
N THR A 163 -16.20 -13.07 3.77
CA THR A 163 -17.28 -12.11 4.10
C THR A 163 -18.23 -12.67 5.15
N TYR A 164 -18.54 -13.97 5.10
CA TYR A 164 -19.43 -14.66 6.05
C TYR A 164 -18.72 -15.87 6.67
N ASP A 165 -18.85 -17.05 6.10
CA ASP A 165 -18.15 -18.27 6.57
C ASP A 165 -17.19 -18.76 5.51
N THR A 166 -15.90 -18.62 5.78
CA THR A 166 -14.84 -18.91 4.82
C THR A 166 -14.88 -20.35 4.30
N LEU A 167 -14.99 -21.32 5.20
CA LEU A 167 -14.89 -22.74 4.85
C LEU A 167 -16.21 -23.37 4.40
N ARG A 168 -17.33 -22.89 4.95
CA ARG A 168 -18.66 -23.49 4.66
C ARG A 168 -19.39 -22.79 3.51
N SER A 169 -19.08 -21.54 3.26
CA SER A 169 -19.76 -20.72 2.24
C SER A 169 -18.79 -20.16 1.21
N GLY A 170 -17.85 -19.31 1.61
CA GLY A 170 -17.03 -18.52 0.71
C GLY A 170 -16.20 -19.35 -0.28
N ILE A 171 -15.37 -20.28 0.21
CA ILE A 171 -14.54 -21.13 -0.65
C ILE A 171 -15.38 -22.06 -1.53
N PRO A 172 -16.38 -22.80 -1.01
CA PRO A 172 -17.26 -23.61 -1.85
C PRO A 172 -17.96 -22.82 -2.96
N THR A 173 -18.43 -21.60 -2.63
CA THR A 173 -19.07 -20.73 -3.61
C THR A 173 -18.09 -20.22 -4.66
N ALA A 174 -16.86 -19.85 -4.25
CA ALA A 174 -15.81 -19.45 -5.19
C ALA A 174 -15.46 -20.56 -6.19
N ILE A 175 -15.30 -21.79 -5.71
CA ILE A 175 -15.05 -22.98 -6.54
C ILE A 175 -16.21 -23.21 -7.49
N LYS A 176 -17.45 -23.21 -7.00
CA LYS A 176 -18.65 -23.37 -7.82
C LYS A 176 -18.71 -22.35 -8.97
N VAL A 177 -18.47 -21.07 -8.67
CA VAL A 177 -18.50 -20.02 -9.69
C VAL A 177 -17.32 -20.16 -10.67
N ALA A 178 -16.15 -20.57 -10.19
CA ALA A 178 -15.00 -20.86 -11.05
C ALA A 178 -15.28 -22.01 -12.03
N ASP A 179 -15.92 -23.09 -11.57
CA ASP A 179 -16.33 -24.22 -12.41
C ASP A 179 -17.38 -23.82 -13.46
N GLU A 180 -18.39 -23.07 -13.05
CA GLU A 180 -19.45 -22.60 -13.96
C GLU A 180 -18.93 -21.65 -15.05
N LEU A 181 -17.91 -20.88 -14.74
CA LEU A 181 -17.39 -19.83 -15.62
C LEU A 181 -15.99 -20.10 -16.19
N LYS A 182 -15.47 -21.31 -16.05
CA LYS A 182 -14.09 -21.70 -16.43
C LYS A 182 -13.67 -21.29 -17.84
N ASP A 183 -14.61 -21.25 -18.79
CA ASP A 183 -14.35 -20.86 -20.17
C ASP A 183 -14.43 -19.34 -20.40
N LYS A 184 -14.85 -18.59 -19.38
CA LYS A 184 -15.10 -17.14 -19.45
C LYS A 184 -14.14 -16.32 -18.63
N ILE A 185 -13.59 -16.89 -17.56
CA ILE A 185 -12.70 -16.21 -16.63
C ILE A 185 -11.41 -17.00 -16.39
N ASN A 186 -10.38 -16.29 -15.96
CA ASN A 186 -9.18 -16.86 -15.38
C ASN A 186 -9.33 -16.83 -13.86
N PHE A 187 -9.67 -17.95 -13.24
CA PHE A 187 -9.71 -18.04 -11.78
C PHE A 187 -8.29 -18.18 -11.24
N HIS A 188 -7.75 -17.09 -10.72
CA HIS A 188 -6.40 -17.04 -10.18
C HIS A 188 -6.30 -17.49 -8.72
N GLY A 189 -7.41 -17.42 -7.97
CA GLY A 189 -7.43 -17.85 -6.59
C GLY A 189 -8.41 -17.12 -5.69
N ILE A 190 -8.13 -17.15 -4.41
CA ILE A 190 -8.96 -16.57 -3.35
C ILE A 190 -8.17 -15.59 -2.50
N ARG A 191 -8.88 -14.72 -1.78
CA ARG A 191 -8.31 -13.81 -0.77
C ARG A 191 -8.94 -14.07 0.59
N LEU A 192 -8.08 -14.14 1.60
CA LEU A 192 -8.40 -14.22 3.02
C LEU A 192 -7.97 -12.91 3.70
N ASP A 193 -8.88 -12.25 4.40
CA ASP A 193 -8.66 -10.92 5.00
C ASP A 193 -8.92 -10.90 6.52
N SER A 194 -9.34 -12.04 7.10
CA SER A 194 -9.73 -12.15 8.51
C SER A 194 -9.56 -13.57 9.07
N GLY A 195 -9.68 -13.69 10.40
CA GLY A 195 -9.59 -14.95 11.11
C GLY A 195 -8.16 -15.46 11.27
N ASP A 196 -8.02 -16.73 11.61
CA ASP A 196 -6.72 -17.42 11.65
C ASP A 196 -6.26 -17.74 10.22
N ILE A 197 -5.53 -16.79 9.62
CA ILE A 197 -5.05 -16.88 8.23
C ILE A 197 -4.20 -18.14 8.03
N ALA A 198 -3.38 -18.52 9.01
CA ALA A 198 -2.51 -19.70 8.91
C ALA A 198 -3.32 -21.01 8.87
N TYR A 199 -4.36 -21.13 9.68
CA TYR A 199 -5.28 -22.26 9.64
C TYR A 199 -6.13 -22.24 8.38
N LEU A 200 -6.78 -21.12 8.10
CA LEU A 200 -7.69 -21.00 6.95
C LEU A 200 -6.99 -21.22 5.61
N SER A 201 -5.75 -20.75 5.44
CA SER A 201 -5.00 -20.97 4.20
C SER A 201 -4.68 -22.44 3.95
N LYS A 202 -4.38 -23.21 5.01
CA LYS A 202 -4.14 -24.66 4.90
C LYS A 202 -5.39 -25.43 4.51
N GLU A 203 -6.53 -25.11 5.13
CA GLU A 203 -7.79 -25.72 4.79
C GLU A 203 -8.26 -25.31 3.38
N ALA A 204 -8.11 -24.02 3.03
CA ALA A 204 -8.38 -23.51 1.69
C ALA A 204 -7.55 -24.24 0.63
N ARG A 205 -6.27 -24.49 0.89
CA ARG A 205 -5.39 -25.21 -0.04
C ARG A 205 -5.90 -26.60 -0.32
N LYS A 206 -6.33 -27.35 0.72
CA LYS A 206 -6.91 -28.68 0.56
C LYS A 206 -8.17 -28.65 -0.32
N MET A 207 -9.09 -27.73 0.01
CA MET A 207 -10.35 -27.59 -0.75
C MET A 207 -10.12 -27.24 -2.21
N LEU A 208 -9.18 -26.34 -2.50
CA LEU A 208 -8.83 -25.96 -3.87
C LEU A 208 -8.16 -27.12 -4.63
N ASP A 209 -7.29 -27.89 -3.99
CA ASP A 209 -6.62 -29.04 -4.59
C ASP A 209 -7.64 -30.16 -4.91
N GLU A 210 -8.52 -30.48 -3.97
CA GLU A 210 -9.60 -31.47 -4.14
C GLU A 210 -10.58 -31.09 -5.26
N ALA A 211 -10.80 -29.78 -5.46
CA ALA A 211 -11.62 -29.23 -6.51
C ALA A 211 -10.91 -29.13 -7.88
N GLY A 212 -9.64 -29.51 -7.98
CA GLY A 212 -8.89 -29.46 -9.23
C GLY A 212 -8.22 -28.13 -9.55
N TYR A 213 -8.04 -27.25 -8.55
CA TYR A 213 -7.37 -25.95 -8.65
C TYR A 213 -6.02 -25.88 -7.88
N PRO A 214 -5.06 -26.82 -8.14
CA PRO A 214 -3.80 -26.85 -7.39
C PRO A 214 -2.92 -25.61 -7.60
N ASN A 215 -3.12 -24.90 -8.71
CA ASN A 215 -2.36 -23.71 -9.06
C ASN A 215 -3.04 -22.40 -8.61
N ALA A 216 -4.25 -22.47 -8.06
CA ALA A 216 -4.94 -21.29 -7.55
C ALA A 216 -4.17 -20.70 -6.37
N LYS A 217 -3.98 -19.40 -6.37
CA LYS A 217 -3.26 -18.67 -5.32
C LYS A 217 -4.15 -18.40 -4.11
N ILE A 218 -3.53 -18.27 -2.96
CA ILE A 218 -4.20 -17.81 -1.74
C ILE A 218 -3.54 -16.49 -1.34
N VAL A 219 -4.28 -15.41 -1.46
CA VAL A 219 -3.84 -14.08 -1.07
C VAL A 219 -4.20 -13.86 0.39
N ALA A 220 -3.20 -13.68 1.23
CA ALA A 220 -3.38 -13.30 2.63
C ALA A 220 -3.32 -11.78 2.76
N SER A 221 -4.28 -11.19 3.44
CA SER A 221 -4.31 -9.77 3.76
C SER A 221 -4.93 -9.58 5.15
N ASN A 222 -4.35 -8.71 5.90
CA ASN A 222 -4.80 -8.22 7.21
C ASN A 222 -3.71 -7.27 7.73
N ASP A 223 -3.69 -7.00 9.04
CA ASP A 223 -2.59 -6.35 9.76
C ASP A 223 -1.39 -7.33 9.88
N LEU A 224 -0.76 -7.63 8.75
CA LEU A 224 0.40 -8.50 8.70
C LEU A 224 1.67 -7.72 9.08
N ASP A 225 2.45 -8.28 10.02
CA ASP A 225 3.70 -7.72 10.53
C ASP A 225 4.89 -8.64 10.26
#